data_e60e1b187c9a292f0428e7a882b23cd8
#
_entry.id   e60e1b187c9a292f0428e7a882b23cd8
#
_cell.length_a   1.000
_cell.length_b   1.000
_cell.length_c   1.000
_cell.angle_alpha   90.00
_cell.angle_beta   90.00
_cell.angle_gamma   90.00
#
_symmetry.space_group_name_H-M   'P 1'
#
loop_
_entity.id
_entity.type
_entity.pdbx_description
1 polymer ?
#
loop_
_entity_poly.entity_id
_entity_poly.type
_entity_poly.pdbx_seq_one_letter_code
_entity_poly.pdbx_strand_id
1 'polypeptide(L)'
;DGLDDNVHYLCNSGIEIDGLKFYGVPMFMGDCISDRQSRNYAKIPSDTDILITHSPAYGILDLDDNINYGSEEILDRLTALNLKAHLFGHIHAQHGMKSLNGTIFSNGAIMNSDYTNLLPFNVIAV
;
A
#
# COMPACT_ATOMS: atom_id res chain seq x y z
N ASP A 1 -25.20 -1.23 -4.24
CA ASP A 1 -23.89 -1.63 -3.78
C ASP A 1 -23.71 -1.67 -2.25
N GLY A 2 -24.61 -1.07 -1.44
CA GLY A 2 -24.60 -1.18 0.02
C GLY A 2 -23.52 -0.38 0.76
N LEU A 3 -22.79 0.47 0.06
CA LEU A 3 -21.85 1.43 0.66
C LEU A 3 -22.50 2.81 0.72
N ASP A 4 -22.14 3.59 1.74
CA ASP A 4 -22.51 5.00 1.83
C ASP A 4 -21.79 5.82 0.74
N ASP A 5 -22.35 6.95 0.33
CA ASP A 5 -21.83 7.79 -0.76
C ASP A 5 -20.38 8.30 -0.51
N ASN A 6 -19.94 8.32 0.75
CA ASN A 6 -18.60 8.72 1.16
C ASN A 6 -17.63 7.55 1.37
N VAL A 7 -18.04 6.33 1.01
CA VAL A 7 -17.20 5.12 1.11
C VAL A 7 -16.89 4.59 -0.28
N HIS A 8 -15.60 4.48 -0.60
CA HIS A 8 -15.12 4.07 -1.91
C HIS A 8 -14.31 2.78 -1.81
N TYR A 9 -14.77 1.72 -2.48
CA TYR A 9 -14.04 0.46 -2.58
C TYR A 9 -13.11 0.50 -3.78
N LEU A 10 -11.79 0.49 -3.52
CA LEU A 10 -10.77 0.55 -4.56
C LEU A 10 -10.21 -0.87 -4.84
N CYS A 11 -10.64 -1.44 -5.96
CA CYS A 11 -10.16 -2.74 -6.42
C CYS A 11 -9.62 -2.61 -7.85
N ASN A 12 -8.31 -2.45 -7.99
CA ASN A 12 -7.64 -2.10 -9.25
C ASN A 12 -8.28 -0.86 -9.90
N SER A 13 -8.59 0.12 -9.09
CA SER A 13 -9.33 1.32 -9.49
C SER A 13 -8.90 2.51 -8.66
N GLY A 14 -9.23 3.70 -9.13
CA GLY A 14 -8.89 4.95 -8.48
C GLY A 14 -10.08 5.87 -8.29
N ILE A 15 -9.85 6.89 -7.45
CA ILE A 15 -10.76 8.00 -7.23
C ILE A 15 -9.95 9.27 -6.99
N GLU A 16 -10.52 10.42 -7.38
CA GLU A 16 -9.96 11.72 -7.04
C GLU A 16 -10.78 12.36 -5.92
N ILE A 17 -10.11 12.76 -4.82
CA ILE A 17 -10.71 13.43 -3.67
C ILE A 17 -9.84 14.64 -3.35
N ASP A 18 -10.44 15.83 -3.31
CA ASP A 18 -9.77 17.10 -3.01
C ASP A 18 -8.50 17.35 -3.86
N GLY A 19 -8.55 16.96 -5.14
CA GLY A 19 -7.44 17.11 -6.08
C GLY A 19 -6.33 16.06 -5.94
N LEU A 20 -6.47 15.06 -5.05
CA LEU A 20 -5.55 13.94 -4.88
C LEU A 20 -6.10 12.70 -5.56
N LYS A 21 -5.27 12.06 -6.37
CA LYS A 21 -5.61 10.82 -7.08
C LYS A 21 -5.16 9.60 -6.27
N PHE A 22 -6.14 8.89 -5.75
CA PHE A 22 -5.96 7.62 -5.02
C PHE A 22 -6.10 6.45 -5.98
N TYR A 23 -5.31 5.41 -5.79
CA TYR A 23 -5.44 4.15 -6.51
C TYR A 23 -5.23 2.98 -5.55
N GLY A 24 -6.12 1.98 -5.59
CA GLY A 24 -6.06 0.80 -4.72
C GLY A 24 -5.82 -0.47 -5.51
N VAL A 25 -4.86 -1.28 -5.05
CA VAL A 25 -4.58 -2.61 -5.60
C VAL A 25 -4.66 -3.63 -4.46
N PRO A 26 -5.75 -4.40 -4.37
CA PRO A 26 -5.85 -5.47 -3.39
C PRO A 26 -4.94 -6.64 -3.75
N MET A 27 -4.70 -7.52 -2.77
CA MET A 27 -3.97 -8.77 -2.98
C MET A 27 -4.92 -9.94 -2.78
N PHE A 28 -5.12 -10.70 -3.85
CA PHE A 28 -5.86 -11.95 -3.82
C PHE A 28 -4.94 -13.13 -4.13
N MET A 29 -5.04 -14.21 -3.38
CA MET A 29 -4.20 -15.40 -3.57
C MET A 29 -4.27 -15.94 -5.01
N GLY A 30 -5.46 -15.97 -5.61
CA GLY A 30 -5.62 -16.40 -7.00
C GLY A 30 -4.90 -15.52 -8.03
N ASP A 31 -4.75 -14.22 -7.74
CA ASP A 31 -4.01 -13.30 -8.59
C ASP A 31 -2.50 -13.49 -8.46
N CYS A 32 -2.00 -13.77 -7.26
CA CYS A 32 -0.59 -14.08 -7.03
C CYS A 32 -0.17 -15.36 -7.77
N ILE A 33 -0.99 -16.41 -7.71
CA ILE A 33 -0.69 -17.70 -8.37
C ILE A 33 -0.74 -17.59 -9.91
N SER A 34 -1.58 -16.74 -10.46
CA SER A 34 -1.82 -16.61 -11.91
C SER A 34 -1.06 -15.48 -12.60
N ASP A 35 -0.10 -14.86 -11.96
CA ASP A 35 0.63 -13.66 -12.40
C ASP A 35 -0.25 -12.44 -12.71
N ARG A 36 -1.54 -12.48 -12.32
CA ARG A 36 -2.43 -11.32 -12.48
C ARG A 36 -2.05 -10.18 -11.56
N GLN A 37 -1.44 -10.48 -10.40
CA GLN A 37 -1.02 -9.48 -9.44
C GLN A 37 0.02 -8.51 -10.05
N SER A 38 1.04 -9.02 -10.73
CA SER A 38 2.03 -8.20 -11.45
C SER A 38 1.37 -7.31 -12.51
N ARG A 39 0.41 -7.87 -13.26
CA ARG A 39 -0.36 -7.08 -14.24
C ARG A 39 -1.22 -6.01 -13.61
N ASN A 40 -1.77 -6.26 -12.41
CA ASN A 40 -2.53 -5.26 -11.66
C ASN A 40 -1.63 -4.11 -11.22
N TYR A 41 -0.43 -4.37 -10.74
CA TYR A 41 0.53 -3.31 -10.41
C TYR A 41 0.97 -2.51 -11.64
N ALA A 42 1.15 -3.16 -12.78
CA ALA A 42 1.50 -2.49 -14.04
C ALA A 42 0.43 -1.50 -14.52
N LYS A 43 -0.84 -1.70 -14.13
CA LYS A 43 -1.96 -0.82 -14.50
C LYS A 43 -2.10 0.42 -13.62
N ILE A 44 -1.35 0.56 -12.52
CA ILE A 44 -1.42 1.75 -11.68
C ILE A 44 -1.13 2.99 -12.54
N PRO A 45 -2.03 3.99 -12.59
CA PRO A 45 -1.81 5.18 -13.40
C PRO A 45 -0.56 5.96 -12.97
N SER A 46 0.17 6.50 -13.94
CA SER A 46 1.42 7.24 -13.67
C SER A 46 1.20 8.57 -12.93
N ASP A 47 -0.02 9.08 -12.94
CA ASP A 47 -0.42 10.32 -12.25
C ASP A 47 -1.08 10.06 -10.88
N THR A 48 -0.93 8.86 -10.33
CA THR A 48 -1.39 8.53 -8.98
C THR A 48 -0.61 9.33 -7.94
N ASP A 49 -1.32 9.97 -7.02
CA ASP A 49 -0.73 10.68 -5.87
C ASP A 49 -0.57 9.74 -4.67
N ILE A 50 -1.58 8.96 -4.37
CA ILE A 50 -1.63 8.08 -3.20
C ILE A 50 -1.96 6.65 -3.65
N LEU A 51 -1.03 5.75 -3.42
CA LEU A 51 -1.20 4.32 -3.69
C LEU A 51 -1.59 3.59 -2.40
N ILE A 52 -2.56 2.69 -2.49
CA ILE A 52 -3.00 1.83 -1.40
C ILE A 52 -2.83 0.37 -1.85
N THR A 53 -2.05 -0.40 -1.12
CA THR A 53 -1.85 -1.84 -1.38
C THR A 53 -2.01 -2.65 -0.09
N HIS A 54 -2.17 -3.96 -0.19
CA HIS A 54 -2.15 -4.82 0.99
C HIS A 54 -0.74 -4.91 1.58
N SER A 55 0.23 -5.26 0.75
CA SER A 55 1.62 -5.49 1.16
C SER A 55 2.52 -4.31 0.84
N PRO A 56 3.65 -4.15 1.56
CA PRO A 56 4.69 -3.18 1.24
C PRO A 56 5.43 -3.50 -0.06
N ALA A 57 6.15 -2.51 -0.58
CA ALA A 57 7.22 -2.74 -1.53
C ALA A 57 8.43 -3.39 -0.84
N TYR A 58 9.18 -4.20 -1.57
CA TYR A 58 10.39 -4.85 -1.05
C TYR A 58 11.38 -3.84 -0.47
N GLY A 59 11.87 -4.12 0.73
CA GLY A 59 12.86 -3.28 1.43
C GLY A 59 12.28 -2.03 2.12
N ILE A 60 10.95 -1.85 2.13
CA ILE A 60 10.32 -0.65 2.71
C ILE A 60 9.31 -1.05 3.78
N LEU A 61 9.70 -0.96 5.05
CA LEU A 61 8.86 -1.31 6.21
C LEU A 61 8.25 -2.73 6.08
N ASP A 62 9.06 -3.69 5.65
CA ASP A 62 8.64 -5.04 5.29
C ASP A 62 9.43 -6.16 5.99
N LEU A 63 10.33 -5.80 6.92
CA LEU A 63 11.22 -6.74 7.57
C LEU A 63 10.54 -7.42 8.77
N ASP A 64 10.54 -8.74 8.79
CA ASP A 64 10.15 -9.56 9.93
C ASP A 64 11.07 -10.79 9.99
N ASP A 65 11.54 -11.15 11.19
CA ASP A 65 12.49 -12.24 11.42
C ASP A 65 13.70 -12.24 10.46
N ASN A 66 14.25 -11.06 10.16
CA ASN A 66 15.34 -10.83 9.20
C ASN A 66 15.02 -11.20 7.74
N ILE A 67 13.76 -11.32 7.38
CA ILE A 67 13.28 -11.58 6.03
C ILE A 67 12.48 -10.36 5.55
N ASN A 68 12.75 -9.92 4.33
CA ASN A 68 11.93 -8.92 3.64
C ASN A 68 10.74 -9.60 2.96
N TYR A 69 9.53 -9.22 3.32
CA TYR A 69 8.29 -9.79 2.80
C TYR A 69 7.57 -8.91 1.77
N GLY A 70 8.16 -7.77 1.45
CA GLY A 70 7.59 -6.84 0.46
C GLY A 70 7.65 -7.38 -0.96
N SER A 71 6.86 -6.77 -1.84
CA SER A 71 6.76 -7.15 -3.25
C SER A 71 7.82 -6.43 -4.09
N GLU A 72 8.62 -7.20 -4.83
CA GLU A 72 9.55 -6.67 -5.83
C GLU A 72 8.80 -6.01 -6.99
N GLU A 73 7.65 -6.54 -7.39
CA GLU A 73 6.84 -5.95 -8.46
C GLU A 73 6.27 -4.58 -8.08
N ILE A 74 5.90 -4.38 -6.79
CA ILE A 74 5.52 -3.06 -6.30
C ILE A 74 6.74 -2.14 -6.36
N LEU A 75 7.89 -2.58 -5.86
CA LEU A 75 9.12 -1.79 -5.88
C LEU A 75 9.47 -1.34 -7.30
N ASP A 76 9.45 -2.25 -8.25
CA ASP A 76 9.71 -1.95 -9.68
C ASP A 76 8.71 -0.92 -10.21
N ARG A 77 7.43 -1.09 -9.89
CA ARG A 77 6.40 -0.13 -10.32
C ARG A 77 6.62 1.26 -9.73
N LEU A 78 7.02 1.36 -8.46
CA LEU A 78 7.29 2.63 -7.79
C LEU A 78 8.36 3.48 -8.49
N THR A 79 9.30 2.87 -9.21
CA THR A 79 10.33 3.60 -9.96
C THR A 79 9.76 4.47 -11.06
N ALA A 80 8.59 4.14 -11.59
CA ALA A 80 7.89 4.87 -12.64
C ALA A 80 6.76 5.78 -12.12
N LEU A 81 6.57 5.85 -10.81
CA LEU A 81 5.54 6.66 -10.16
C LEU A 81 6.17 7.82 -9.38
N ASN A 82 5.43 8.91 -9.25
CA ASN A 82 5.80 10.06 -8.42
C ASN A 82 4.75 10.24 -7.30
N LEU A 83 4.70 9.28 -6.39
CA LEU A 83 3.72 9.25 -5.31
C LEU A 83 4.03 10.29 -4.23
N LYS A 84 2.98 10.87 -3.65
CA LYS A 84 3.04 11.61 -2.37
C LYS A 84 3.05 10.64 -1.19
N ALA A 85 2.26 9.56 -1.29
CA ALA A 85 2.22 8.53 -0.25
C ALA A 85 1.92 7.14 -0.82
N HIS A 86 2.48 6.11 -0.15
CA HIS A 86 2.13 4.71 -0.34
C HIS A 86 1.69 4.13 1.01
N LEU A 87 0.42 3.72 1.07
CA LEU A 87 -0.23 3.19 2.26
C LEU A 87 -0.40 1.69 2.14
N PHE A 88 0.03 0.96 3.14
CA PHE A 88 -0.05 -0.51 3.17
C PHE A 88 -0.11 -1.04 4.61
N GLY A 89 -0.19 -2.34 4.78
CA GLY A 89 -0.20 -3.01 6.07
C GLY A 89 0.57 -4.33 6.02
N HIS A 90 -0.05 -5.39 6.53
CA HIS A 90 0.38 -6.77 6.48
C HIS A 90 1.58 -7.12 7.40
N ILE A 91 2.68 -6.38 7.35
CA ILE A 91 3.87 -6.69 8.14
C ILE A 91 3.79 -5.99 9.48
N HIS A 92 3.29 -6.68 10.48
CA HIS A 92 2.99 -6.14 11.82
C HIS A 92 4.24 -5.67 12.56
N ALA A 93 5.38 -6.32 12.34
CA ALA A 93 6.66 -5.95 12.96
C ALA A 93 7.20 -4.58 12.51
N GLN A 94 6.69 -4.03 11.42
CA GLN A 94 7.18 -2.79 10.80
C GLN A 94 6.14 -1.67 10.75
N HIS A 95 5.19 -1.68 11.70
CA HIS A 95 4.27 -0.55 11.86
C HIS A 95 5.03 0.77 11.95
N GLY A 96 4.59 1.78 11.22
CA GLY A 96 5.21 3.11 11.25
C GLY A 96 5.24 3.79 9.89
N MET A 97 6.05 4.85 9.82
CA MET A 97 6.18 5.68 8.62
C MET A 97 7.65 5.91 8.29
N LYS A 98 7.94 6.07 6.99
CA LYS A 98 9.27 6.39 6.47
C LYS A 98 9.13 7.29 5.25
N SER A 99 9.97 8.31 5.14
CA SER A 99 10.03 9.17 3.95
C SER A 99 11.26 8.80 3.11
N LEU A 100 11.04 8.55 1.82
CA LEU A 100 12.08 8.24 0.85
C LEU A 100 11.81 9.00 -0.45
N ASN A 101 12.78 9.77 -0.95
CA ASN A 101 12.69 10.47 -2.24
C ASN A 101 11.39 11.28 -2.43
N GLY A 102 10.90 11.91 -1.36
CA GLY A 102 9.68 12.73 -1.39
C GLY A 102 8.38 11.95 -1.25
N THR A 103 8.41 10.61 -1.19
CA THR A 103 7.25 9.77 -0.93
C THR A 103 7.20 9.37 0.54
N ILE A 104 6.03 9.48 1.16
CA ILE A 104 5.78 8.98 2.51
C ILE A 104 5.26 7.54 2.40
N PHE A 105 5.99 6.60 3.00
CA PHE A 105 5.57 5.21 3.13
C PHE A 105 4.96 5.00 4.51
N SER A 106 3.77 4.42 4.58
CA SER A 106 3.06 4.17 5.83
C SER A 106 2.60 2.73 5.92
N ASN A 107 3.21 1.98 6.85
CA ASN A 107 2.71 0.67 7.26
C ASN A 107 1.69 0.88 8.39
N GLY A 108 0.42 0.73 8.06
CA GLY A 108 -0.72 0.91 8.96
C GLY A 108 -1.20 -0.38 9.64
N ALA A 109 -0.39 -1.43 9.72
CA ALA A 109 -0.73 -2.63 10.48
C ALA A 109 -0.91 -2.27 11.96
N ILE A 110 -2.15 -2.24 12.43
CA ILE A 110 -2.51 -1.70 13.76
C ILE A 110 -2.33 -2.69 14.92
N MET A 111 -2.00 -3.94 14.64
CA MET A 111 -1.66 -4.92 15.67
C MET A 111 -0.15 -5.17 15.69
N ASN A 112 0.41 -5.34 16.90
CA ASN A 112 1.78 -5.80 17.03
C ASN A 112 1.98 -7.25 16.54
N SER A 113 3.22 -7.71 16.41
CA SER A 113 3.57 -9.00 15.79
C SER A 113 2.94 -10.22 16.47
N ASP A 114 2.73 -10.16 17.78
CA ASP A 114 2.13 -11.26 18.56
C ASP A 114 0.60 -11.12 18.74
N TYR A 115 -0.02 -10.14 18.10
CA TYR A 115 -1.47 -9.87 18.11
C TYR A 115 -2.05 -9.59 19.52
N THR A 116 -1.24 -9.05 20.43
CA THR A 116 -1.66 -8.78 21.82
C THR A 116 -2.08 -7.34 22.07
N ASN A 117 -1.57 -6.38 21.30
CA ASN A 117 -1.83 -4.95 21.49
C ASN A 117 -2.14 -4.23 20.17
N LEU A 118 -2.98 -3.20 20.27
CA LEU A 118 -3.19 -2.24 19.20
C LEU A 118 -2.09 -1.18 19.20
N LEU A 119 -1.65 -0.80 18.02
CA LEU A 119 -0.69 0.27 17.77
C LEU A 119 -1.43 1.57 17.38
N PRO A 120 -0.84 2.74 17.59
CA PRO A 120 -1.49 4.00 17.23
C PRO A 120 -1.66 4.14 15.72
N PHE A 121 -2.64 4.92 15.27
CA PHE A 121 -2.80 5.23 13.86
C PHE A 121 -1.66 6.12 13.37
N ASN A 122 -1.20 5.85 12.15
CA ASN A 122 -0.31 6.76 11.44
C ASN A 122 -1.11 7.96 10.93
N VAL A 123 -0.56 9.16 11.07
CA VAL A 123 -1.15 10.40 10.54
C VAL A 123 -0.21 10.97 9.50
N ILE A 124 -0.71 11.21 8.28
CA ILE A 124 0.07 11.65 7.14
C ILE A 124 -0.49 12.99 6.66
N ALA A 125 0.39 13.96 6.49
CA ALA A 125 0.10 15.23 5.81
C ALA A 125 0.65 15.18 4.37
N VAL A 126 -0.24 15.37 3.42
CA VAL A 126 0.09 15.37 1.99
C VAL A 126 -0.29 16.67 1.30
#